data_878e71db9d8782fd74a2d1bed598f69a
#
_entry.id   878e71db9d8782fd74a2d1bed598f69a
#
_cell.length_a   1.000
_cell.length_b   1.000
_cell.length_c   1.000
_cell.angle_alpha   90.00
_cell.angle_beta   90.00
_cell.angle_gamma   90.00
#
_symmetry.space_group_name_H-M   'P 1'
#
loop_
_entity.id
_entity.type
_entity.pdbx_description
1 polymer ?
#
loop_
_entity_poly.entity_id
_entity_poly.type
_entity_poly.pdbx_seq_one_letter_code
_entity_poly.pdbx_strand_id
1 'polypeptide(L)'
;MVSRRRWLRGILAVPLLAATPACLAGSGPLGIDSELGYDNSGIWKRSNQALLEYGVIAFEVGGALWEGGDTRFGNTLWQSIDASASSGVAAFALKYAFSRVRPDASGGDPNLWFKGHGNESFPSGEVTLVSSVLTPIVLEYRHDDPWVYALELLPIYDGIARMKVQAHWQSDVLAGFALGTAAGWVMHRPETPFVLSVLPHGFYVGLKKSF
;
A
#
# COMPACT_ATOMS: atom_id res chain seq x y z
N MET A 1 15.41 31.86 31.38
CA MET A 1 14.23 31.05 31.75
C MET A 1 13.68 30.43 30.46
N VAL A 2 14.18 29.24 30.09
CA VAL A 2 13.88 28.57 28.79
C VAL A 2 12.83 27.51 29.04
N SER A 3 11.63 27.75 28.52
CA SER A 3 10.48 26.85 28.59
C SER A 3 10.73 25.61 27.69
N ARG A 4 10.94 24.44 28.32
CA ARG A 4 10.96 23.15 27.64
C ARG A 4 9.54 22.78 27.23
N ARG A 5 9.18 22.93 25.97
CA ARG A 5 7.96 22.34 25.40
C ARG A 5 8.14 20.82 25.30
N ARG A 6 7.40 20.10 26.13
CA ARG A 6 7.25 18.65 26.07
C ARG A 6 6.44 18.30 24.82
N TRP A 7 7.10 17.70 23.83
CA TRP A 7 6.44 17.06 22.71
C TRP A 7 5.77 15.78 23.20
N LEU A 8 4.46 15.82 23.38
CA LEU A 8 3.65 14.62 23.54
C LEU A 8 3.68 13.87 22.20
N ARG A 9 4.37 12.74 22.18
CA ARG A 9 4.33 11.77 21.08
C ARG A 9 2.93 11.18 21.10
N GLY A 10 2.02 11.70 20.26
CA GLY A 10 0.75 11.07 19.96
C GLY A 10 1.00 9.77 19.21
N ILE A 11 0.89 8.66 19.93
CA ILE A 11 0.75 7.34 19.32
C ILE A 11 -0.62 7.37 18.65
N LEU A 12 -0.66 7.40 17.33
CA LEU A 12 -1.88 7.19 16.55
C LEU A 12 -2.35 5.77 16.83
N ALA A 13 -3.27 5.63 17.76
CA ALA A 13 -4.07 4.43 17.89
C ALA A 13 -5.03 4.41 16.70
N VAL A 14 -4.70 3.60 15.71
CA VAL A 14 -5.67 3.18 14.70
C VAL A 14 -6.82 2.52 15.47
N PRO A 15 -8.08 3.01 15.38
CA PRO A 15 -9.17 2.32 16.00
C PRO A 15 -9.31 0.96 15.31
N LEU A 16 -8.88 -0.09 16.01
CA LEU A 16 -9.26 -1.45 15.67
C LEU A 16 -10.78 -1.48 15.83
N LEU A 17 -11.50 -1.42 14.72
CA LEU A 17 -12.93 -1.66 14.70
C LEU A 17 -13.15 -3.04 15.34
N ALA A 18 -13.57 -3.03 16.59
CA ALA A 18 -14.05 -4.22 17.28
C ALA A 18 -15.35 -4.66 16.60
N ALA A 19 -15.23 -5.36 15.49
CA ALA A 19 -16.29 -6.17 14.96
C ALA A 19 -16.52 -7.29 15.99
N THR A 20 -17.69 -7.29 16.62
CA THR A 20 -18.17 -8.39 17.45
C THR A 20 -17.90 -9.71 16.72
N PRO A 21 -17.33 -10.73 17.38
CA PRO A 21 -17.09 -12.01 16.74
C PRO A 21 -18.43 -12.71 16.51
N ALA A 22 -19.05 -12.51 15.35
CA ALA A 22 -19.83 -13.58 14.78
C ALA A 22 -18.83 -14.68 14.51
N CYS A 23 -19.05 -15.85 15.12
CA CYS A 23 -18.19 -17.02 15.11
C CYS A 23 -18.01 -17.53 13.67
N LEU A 24 -17.16 -16.89 12.91
CA LEU A 24 -16.51 -17.43 11.73
C LEU A 24 -15.13 -17.82 12.23
N ALA A 25 -14.93 -19.12 12.48
CA ALA A 25 -13.60 -19.67 12.72
C ALA A 25 -12.79 -19.44 11.44
N GLY A 26 -12.21 -18.26 11.30
CA GLY A 26 -11.27 -17.94 10.25
C GLY A 26 -10.07 -18.86 10.41
N SER A 27 -9.46 -19.24 9.31
CA SER A 27 -8.21 -19.99 9.30
C SER A 27 -7.10 -19.14 8.67
N GLY A 28 -5.95 -19.72 8.36
CA GLY A 28 -4.81 -18.98 7.84
C GLY A 28 -4.06 -18.16 8.90
N PRO A 29 -3.15 -17.27 8.46
CA PRO A 29 -2.40 -16.40 9.36
C PRO A 29 -3.32 -15.58 10.26
N LEU A 30 -3.03 -15.57 11.56
CA LEU A 30 -3.80 -14.84 12.58
C LEU A 30 -5.25 -15.32 12.74
N GLY A 31 -5.68 -16.39 12.07
CA GLY A 31 -7.05 -16.89 12.13
C GLY A 31 -8.10 -15.94 11.52
N ILE A 32 -7.69 -15.06 10.60
CA ILE A 32 -8.57 -14.00 10.04
C ILE A 32 -9.04 -14.29 8.63
N ASP A 33 -8.42 -15.27 7.95
CA ASP A 33 -8.73 -15.55 6.56
C ASP A 33 -10.01 -16.36 6.42
N SER A 34 -10.90 -15.86 5.59
CA SER A 34 -12.14 -16.50 5.22
C SER A 34 -12.48 -16.17 3.77
N GLU A 35 -13.08 -17.11 3.06
CA GLU A 35 -13.58 -16.84 1.72
C GLU A 35 -14.85 -16.00 1.80
N LEU A 36 -14.82 -14.82 1.19
CA LEU A 36 -16.00 -13.97 1.08
C LEU A 36 -16.86 -14.42 -0.10
N GLY A 37 -18.16 -14.21 0.00
CA GLY A 37 -19.06 -14.40 -1.13
C GLY A 37 -18.60 -13.55 -2.33
N TYR A 38 -18.46 -14.20 -3.49
CA TYR A 38 -18.01 -13.53 -4.72
C TYR A 38 -18.98 -12.43 -5.13
N ASP A 39 -18.44 -11.23 -5.35
CA ASP A 39 -19.19 -10.09 -5.85
C ASP A 39 -18.27 -9.24 -6.76
N ASN A 40 -18.60 -9.20 -8.05
CA ASN A 40 -17.94 -8.37 -9.04
C ASN A 40 -18.92 -7.40 -9.67
N SER A 41 -19.77 -6.76 -8.84
CA SER A 41 -20.82 -5.83 -9.26
C SER A 41 -20.71 -4.47 -8.56
N GLY A 42 -21.42 -3.49 -9.06
CA GLY A 42 -21.48 -2.16 -8.46
C GLY A 42 -20.09 -1.58 -8.19
N ILE A 43 -19.88 -1.13 -6.96
CA ILE A 43 -18.59 -0.55 -6.53
C ILE A 43 -17.45 -1.58 -6.46
N TRP A 44 -17.75 -2.88 -6.30
CA TRP A 44 -16.75 -3.95 -6.20
C TRP A 44 -16.25 -4.45 -7.55
N LYS A 45 -16.79 -3.92 -8.66
CA LYS A 45 -16.46 -4.35 -10.01
C LYS A 45 -14.96 -4.20 -10.29
N ARG A 46 -14.36 -5.24 -10.90
CA ARG A 46 -12.93 -5.26 -11.24
C ARG A 46 -12.47 -4.04 -12.07
N SER A 47 -13.35 -3.52 -12.94
CA SER A 47 -13.04 -2.31 -13.71
C SER A 47 -12.82 -1.07 -12.84
N ASN A 48 -13.50 -0.95 -11.68
CA ASN A 48 -13.30 0.17 -10.76
C ASN A 48 -11.97 0.04 -10.01
N GLN A 49 -11.60 -1.19 -9.64
CA GLN A 49 -10.29 -1.47 -9.03
C GLN A 49 -9.16 -1.14 -10.02
N ALA A 50 -9.28 -1.57 -11.27
CA ALA A 50 -8.32 -1.24 -12.32
C ALA A 50 -8.24 0.28 -12.58
N LEU A 51 -9.37 0.98 -12.56
CA LEU A 51 -9.40 2.43 -12.69
C LEU A 51 -8.66 3.11 -11.53
N LEU A 52 -8.84 2.63 -10.29
CA LEU A 52 -8.10 3.13 -9.13
C LEU A 52 -6.59 2.87 -9.29
N GLU A 53 -6.20 1.63 -9.61
CA GLU A 53 -4.80 1.23 -9.79
C GLU A 53 -4.09 2.09 -10.84
N TYR A 54 -4.64 2.13 -12.07
CA TYR A 54 -4.05 2.91 -13.16
C TYR A 54 -4.17 4.43 -12.93
N GLY A 55 -5.25 4.86 -12.27
CA GLY A 55 -5.44 6.26 -11.88
C GLY A 55 -4.39 6.74 -10.89
N VAL A 56 -4.06 5.93 -9.89
CA VAL A 56 -3.01 6.22 -8.90
C VAL A 56 -1.63 6.26 -9.56
N ILE A 57 -1.32 5.31 -10.46
CA ILE A 57 -0.06 5.32 -11.22
C ILE A 57 0.04 6.57 -12.12
N ALA A 58 -1.03 6.88 -12.84
CA ALA A 58 -1.05 8.06 -13.71
C ALA A 58 -0.92 9.36 -12.93
N PHE A 59 -1.53 9.42 -11.73
CA PHE A 59 -1.45 10.56 -10.82
C PHE A 59 -0.02 10.74 -10.28
N GLU A 60 0.62 9.68 -9.76
CA GLU A 60 1.97 9.80 -9.21
C GLU A 60 3.01 10.14 -10.28
N VAL A 61 3.00 9.43 -11.41
CA VAL A 61 3.99 9.63 -12.49
C VAL A 61 3.70 10.92 -13.25
N GLY A 62 2.46 11.13 -13.67
CA GLY A 62 2.06 12.33 -14.40
C GLY A 62 2.23 13.60 -13.57
N GLY A 63 1.84 13.55 -12.29
CA GLY A 63 2.02 14.65 -11.35
C GLY A 63 3.49 14.94 -11.07
N ALA A 64 4.32 13.92 -10.84
CA ALA A 64 5.76 14.09 -10.60
C ALA A 64 6.47 14.71 -11.81
N LEU A 65 6.13 14.29 -13.02
CA LEU A 65 6.68 14.86 -14.26
C LEU A 65 6.21 16.29 -14.51
N TRP A 66 4.97 16.61 -14.15
CA TRP A 66 4.40 17.95 -14.31
C TRP A 66 4.96 18.94 -13.30
N GLU A 67 5.02 18.57 -12.02
CA GLU A 67 5.48 19.43 -10.92
C GLU A 67 7.02 19.55 -10.85
N GLY A 68 7.74 18.54 -11.33
CA GLY A 68 9.19 18.43 -11.14
C GLY A 68 9.57 18.09 -9.70
N GLY A 69 10.85 18.29 -9.35
CA GLY A 69 11.37 18.01 -8.01
C GLY A 69 11.52 19.26 -7.12
N ASP A 70 11.21 20.46 -7.63
CA ASP A 70 11.49 21.71 -6.94
C ASP A 70 10.33 22.17 -6.03
N THR A 71 9.12 21.69 -6.28
CA THR A 71 7.96 21.98 -5.44
C THR A 71 7.82 20.94 -4.32
N ARG A 72 7.22 21.36 -3.20
CA ARG A 72 6.91 20.45 -2.09
C ARG A 72 6.07 19.25 -2.58
N PHE A 73 5.07 19.51 -3.40
CA PHE A 73 4.19 18.47 -3.94
C PHE A 73 4.92 17.55 -4.91
N GLY A 74 5.67 18.11 -5.85
CA GLY A 74 6.46 17.32 -6.80
C GLY A 74 7.47 16.41 -6.09
N ASN A 75 8.19 16.93 -5.09
CA ASN A 75 9.11 16.11 -4.27
C ASN A 75 8.36 14.97 -3.55
N THR A 76 7.17 15.23 -3.01
CA THR A 76 6.34 14.19 -2.38
C THR A 76 5.93 13.11 -3.39
N LEU A 77 5.58 13.49 -4.63
CA LEU A 77 5.25 12.52 -5.68
C LEU A 77 6.45 11.68 -6.10
N TRP A 78 7.66 12.25 -6.16
CA TRP A 78 8.88 11.47 -6.38
C TRP A 78 9.15 10.47 -5.26
N GLN A 79 8.92 10.86 -4.00
CA GLN A 79 8.96 9.93 -2.86
C GLN A 79 7.91 8.81 -2.98
N SER A 80 6.73 9.12 -3.51
CA SER A 80 5.70 8.12 -3.80
C SER A 80 6.15 7.12 -4.87
N ILE A 81 6.79 7.59 -5.95
CA ILE A 81 7.38 6.73 -6.99
C ILE A 81 8.45 5.81 -6.41
N ASP A 82 9.35 6.33 -5.57
CA ASP A 82 10.36 5.51 -4.90
C ASP A 82 9.73 4.46 -3.98
N ALA A 83 8.66 4.83 -3.27
CA ALA A 83 7.92 3.93 -2.40
C ALA A 83 7.20 2.83 -3.19
N SER A 84 6.51 3.19 -4.29
CA SER A 84 5.78 2.23 -5.13
C SER A 84 6.72 1.29 -5.86
N ALA A 85 7.84 1.78 -6.38
CA ALA A 85 8.86 0.95 -7.02
C ALA A 85 9.51 -0.04 -6.04
N SER A 86 9.93 0.43 -4.86
CA SER A 86 10.58 -0.44 -3.86
C SER A 86 9.63 -1.46 -3.26
N SER A 87 8.40 -1.04 -2.91
CA SER A 87 7.38 -1.97 -2.39
C SER A 87 6.89 -2.95 -3.45
N GLY A 88 6.83 -2.53 -4.73
CA GLY A 88 6.50 -3.40 -5.85
C GLY A 88 7.52 -4.53 -6.03
N VAL A 89 8.81 -4.21 -5.98
CA VAL A 89 9.89 -5.21 -6.00
C VAL A 89 9.78 -6.16 -4.80
N ALA A 90 9.57 -5.62 -3.61
CA ALA A 90 9.40 -6.43 -2.41
C ALA A 90 8.16 -7.33 -2.48
N ALA A 91 7.02 -6.79 -2.93
CA ALA A 91 5.79 -7.58 -3.12
C ALA A 91 5.99 -8.70 -4.14
N PHE A 92 6.68 -8.44 -5.25
CA PHE A 92 7.02 -9.45 -6.25
C PHE A 92 7.87 -10.57 -5.66
N ALA A 93 8.93 -10.22 -4.91
CA ALA A 93 9.79 -11.20 -4.24
C ALA A 93 9.01 -12.06 -3.24
N LEU A 94 8.12 -11.46 -2.45
CA LEU A 94 7.27 -12.15 -1.50
C LEU A 94 6.25 -13.07 -2.20
N LYS A 95 5.65 -12.63 -3.31
CA LYS A 95 4.75 -13.47 -4.13
C LYS A 95 5.44 -14.74 -4.61
N TYR A 96 6.65 -14.58 -5.11
CA TYR A 96 7.46 -15.70 -5.56
C TYR A 96 7.86 -16.63 -4.42
N ALA A 97 8.31 -16.05 -3.29
CA ALA A 97 8.78 -16.83 -2.14
C ALA A 97 7.66 -17.63 -1.46
N PHE A 98 6.49 -17.03 -1.30
CA PHE A 98 5.38 -17.65 -0.57
C PHE A 98 4.42 -18.42 -1.47
N SER A 99 4.30 -18.10 -2.75
CA SER A 99 3.49 -18.80 -3.75
C SER A 99 2.14 -19.28 -3.21
N ARG A 100 1.37 -18.36 -2.60
CA ARG A 100 0.11 -18.67 -1.95
C ARG A 100 -1.03 -18.76 -2.95
N VAL A 101 -1.89 -19.74 -2.81
CA VAL A 101 -3.10 -19.91 -3.64
C VAL A 101 -4.14 -18.84 -3.29
N ARG A 102 -4.79 -18.29 -4.31
CA ARG A 102 -5.89 -17.31 -4.16
C ARG A 102 -7.16 -17.97 -3.69
N PRO A 103 -8.09 -17.21 -3.05
CA PRO A 103 -9.38 -17.75 -2.61
C PRO A 103 -10.14 -18.47 -3.72
N ASP A 104 -10.23 -17.90 -4.93
CA ASP A 104 -10.95 -18.43 -6.09
C ASP A 104 -10.45 -19.80 -6.58
N ALA A 105 -9.21 -20.18 -6.26
CA ALA A 105 -8.57 -21.43 -6.68
C ALA A 105 -8.28 -22.39 -5.52
N SER A 106 -8.61 -22.02 -4.28
CA SER A 106 -8.20 -22.74 -3.07
C SER A 106 -9.20 -23.81 -2.60
N GLY A 107 -10.43 -23.75 -3.10
CA GLY A 107 -11.53 -24.55 -2.51
C GLY A 107 -11.87 -24.17 -1.07
N GLY A 108 -11.58 -22.92 -0.68
CA GLY A 108 -11.84 -22.40 0.66
C GLY A 108 -10.71 -22.63 1.68
N ASP A 109 -9.58 -23.24 1.30
CA ASP A 109 -8.45 -23.45 2.21
C ASP A 109 -7.42 -22.32 2.11
N PRO A 110 -7.30 -21.43 3.12
CA PRO A 110 -6.35 -20.34 3.12
C PRO A 110 -4.91 -20.75 3.49
N ASN A 111 -4.66 -22.02 3.80
CA ASN A 111 -3.35 -22.53 4.22
C ASN A 111 -2.53 -23.10 3.07
N LEU A 112 -2.95 -22.90 1.83
CA LEU A 112 -2.24 -23.41 0.65
C LEU A 112 -1.08 -22.47 0.28
N TRP A 113 0.04 -22.62 0.97
CA TRP A 113 1.29 -21.90 0.78
C TRP A 113 2.32 -22.73 0.02
N PHE A 114 3.30 -22.07 -0.61
CA PHE A 114 4.44 -22.71 -1.30
C PHE A 114 4.02 -23.67 -2.42
N LYS A 115 3.00 -23.29 -3.18
CA LYS A 115 2.44 -24.11 -4.26
C LYS A 115 3.09 -23.86 -5.63
N GLY A 116 4.15 -23.05 -5.68
CA GLY A 116 4.91 -22.80 -6.90
C GLY A 116 4.28 -21.74 -7.82
N HIS A 117 4.83 -21.62 -9.02
CA HIS A 117 4.43 -20.63 -10.00
C HIS A 117 2.93 -20.61 -10.30
N GLY A 118 2.41 -19.40 -10.56
CA GLY A 118 0.99 -19.20 -10.83
C GLY A 118 0.15 -18.95 -9.58
N ASN A 119 0.74 -19.09 -8.39
CA ASN A 119 0.09 -18.84 -7.11
C ASN A 119 0.69 -17.60 -6.46
N GLU A 120 0.07 -16.45 -6.67
CA GLU A 120 0.63 -15.14 -6.32
C GLU A 120 -0.34 -14.31 -5.47
N SER A 121 -1.00 -14.96 -4.49
CA SER A 121 -1.95 -14.27 -3.63
C SER A 121 -1.25 -13.33 -2.66
N PHE A 122 -0.18 -13.76 -1.98
CA PHE A 122 0.46 -13.00 -0.91
C PHE A 122 1.70 -12.24 -1.36
N PRO A 123 1.82 -10.95 -1.00
CA PRO A 123 0.81 -10.03 -0.51
C PRO A 123 -0.06 -9.45 -1.64
N SER A 124 -1.12 -8.68 -1.30
CA SER A 124 -1.90 -7.96 -2.31
C SER A 124 -1.08 -6.84 -2.94
N GLY A 125 -0.78 -6.98 -4.25
CA GLY A 125 0.06 -6.02 -4.98
C GLY A 125 -0.64 -4.68 -5.20
N GLU A 126 -1.93 -4.67 -5.52
CA GLU A 126 -2.70 -3.44 -5.74
C GLU A 126 -2.82 -2.63 -4.44
N VAL A 127 -3.17 -3.29 -3.33
CA VAL A 127 -3.19 -2.62 -2.02
C VAL A 127 -1.80 -2.08 -1.64
N THR A 128 -0.72 -2.83 -1.92
CA THR A 128 0.66 -2.38 -1.70
C THR A 128 0.94 -1.11 -2.50
N LEU A 129 0.58 -1.09 -3.78
CA LEU A 129 0.77 0.06 -4.66
C LEU A 129 0.01 1.29 -4.13
N VAL A 130 -1.31 1.16 -3.94
CA VAL A 130 -2.14 2.30 -3.51
C VAL A 130 -1.65 2.86 -2.16
N SER A 131 -1.33 1.99 -1.19
CA SER A 131 -0.82 2.43 0.11
C SER A 131 0.54 3.11 -0.01
N SER A 132 1.46 2.58 -0.84
CA SER A 132 2.81 3.16 -0.99
C SER A 132 2.79 4.55 -1.63
N VAL A 133 1.88 4.78 -2.57
CA VAL A 133 1.74 6.08 -3.24
C VAL A 133 1.11 7.11 -2.32
N LEU A 134 0.09 6.73 -1.55
CA LEU A 134 -0.66 7.70 -0.74
C LEU A 134 0.01 8.03 0.59
N THR A 135 0.74 7.10 1.18
CA THR A 135 1.39 7.31 2.48
C THR A 135 2.33 8.53 2.51
N PRO A 136 3.24 8.78 1.55
CA PRO A 136 4.06 9.99 1.55
C PRO A 136 3.22 11.27 1.52
N ILE A 137 2.14 11.30 0.74
CA ILE A 137 1.23 12.44 0.65
C ILE A 137 0.53 12.70 2.00
N VAL A 138 0.02 11.65 2.62
CA VAL A 138 -0.60 11.77 3.95
C VAL A 138 0.40 12.27 4.98
N LEU A 139 1.61 11.73 5.00
CA LEU A 139 2.64 12.12 5.95
C LEU A 139 3.08 13.59 5.76
N GLU A 140 3.17 14.04 4.51
CA GLU A 140 3.59 15.40 4.18
C GLU A 140 2.55 16.44 4.57
N TYR A 141 1.27 16.18 4.29
CA TYR A 141 0.22 17.19 4.39
C TYR A 141 -0.67 17.08 5.65
N ARG A 142 -0.50 16.04 6.48
CA ARG A 142 -1.36 15.77 7.66
C ARG A 142 -1.45 16.90 8.69
N HIS A 143 -0.45 17.78 8.72
CA HIS A 143 -0.43 18.92 9.67
C HIS A 143 -1.02 20.19 9.06
N ASP A 144 -1.13 20.26 7.74
CA ASP A 144 -1.71 21.39 7.02
C ASP A 144 -3.20 21.18 6.81
N ASP A 145 -3.59 19.97 6.40
CA ASP A 145 -4.98 19.61 6.15
C ASP A 145 -5.29 18.19 6.66
N PRO A 146 -6.05 18.08 7.77
CA PRO A 146 -6.43 16.77 8.31
C PRO A 146 -7.27 15.92 7.34
N TRP A 147 -7.94 16.50 6.35
CA TRP A 147 -8.73 15.75 5.37
C TRP A 147 -7.87 14.84 4.48
N VAL A 148 -6.55 15.07 4.43
CA VAL A 148 -5.63 14.20 3.69
C VAL A 148 -5.68 12.74 4.16
N TYR A 149 -6.06 12.49 5.42
CA TYR A 149 -6.28 11.13 5.92
C TYR A 149 -7.42 10.39 5.21
N ALA A 150 -8.35 11.09 4.55
CA ALA A 150 -9.39 10.46 3.75
C ALA A 150 -8.82 9.66 2.55
N LEU A 151 -7.59 9.96 2.12
CA LEU A 151 -6.91 9.20 1.08
C LEU A 151 -6.68 7.74 1.50
N GLU A 152 -6.53 7.45 2.80
CA GLU A 152 -6.38 6.09 3.32
C GLU A 152 -7.64 5.22 3.13
N LEU A 153 -8.78 5.81 2.80
CA LEU A 153 -9.98 5.06 2.42
C LEU A 153 -9.81 4.34 1.08
N LEU A 154 -8.90 4.81 0.21
CA LEU A 154 -8.69 4.21 -1.11
C LEU A 154 -8.05 2.81 -1.01
N PRO A 155 -6.91 2.60 -0.31
CA PRO A 155 -6.37 1.26 -0.14
C PRO A 155 -7.26 0.34 0.69
N ILE A 156 -8.06 0.88 1.62
CA ILE A 156 -9.08 0.11 2.37
C ILE A 156 -10.16 -0.38 1.42
N TYR A 157 -10.70 0.52 0.58
CA TYR A 157 -11.68 0.17 -0.45
C TYR A 157 -11.13 -0.90 -1.40
N ASP A 158 -9.91 -0.69 -1.93
CA ASP A 158 -9.28 -1.65 -2.83
C ASP A 158 -9.13 -3.02 -2.16
N GLY A 159 -8.64 -3.05 -0.94
CA GLY A 159 -8.51 -4.30 -0.17
C GLY A 159 -9.83 -5.05 -0.03
N ILE A 160 -10.92 -4.35 0.32
CA ILE A 160 -12.25 -4.97 0.40
C ILE A 160 -12.70 -5.47 -0.97
N ALA A 161 -12.51 -4.68 -2.02
CA ALA A 161 -12.87 -5.06 -3.38
C ALA A 161 -12.09 -6.28 -3.88
N ARG A 162 -10.79 -6.36 -3.53
CA ARG A 162 -9.94 -7.54 -3.84
C ARG A 162 -10.43 -8.81 -3.14
N MET A 163 -10.88 -8.71 -1.90
CA MET A 163 -11.48 -9.82 -1.18
C MET A 163 -12.85 -10.23 -1.76
N LYS A 164 -13.66 -9.25 -2.18
CA LYS A 164 -14.98 -9.50 -2.79
C LYS A 164 -14.89 -10.24 -4.13
N VAL A 165 -13.87 -10.00 -4.92
CA VAL A 165 -13.63 -10.74 -6.17
C VAL A 165 -12.78 -12.00 -5.95
N GLN A 166 -12.57 -12.43 -4.71
CA GLN A 166 -11.82 -13.64 -4.31
C GLN A 166 -10.39 -13.70 -4.86
N ALA A 167 -9.78 -12.54 -5.09
CA ALA A 167 -8.41 -12.44 -5.58
C ALA A 167 -7.38 -12.53 -4.45
N HIS A 168 -7.75 -12.13 -3.23
CA HIS A 168 -6.86 -12.09 -2.07
C HIS A 168 -7.57 -12.45 -0.78
N TRP A 169 -6.82 -13.03 0.17
CA TRP A 169 -7.23 -13.25 1.54
C TRP A 169 -7.09 -11.98 2.37
N GLN A 170 -7.74 -11.94 3.54
CA GLN A 170 -7.64 -10.80 4.47
C GLN A 170 -6.21 -10.53 4.90
N SER A 171 -5.44 -11.57 5.20
CA SER A 171 -4.03 -11.45 5.57
C SER A 171 -3.15 -10.96 4.43
N ASP A 172 -3.47 -11.28 3.15
CA ASP A 172 -2.77 -10.77 1.98
C ASP A 172 -2.97 -9.25 1.83
N VAL A 173 -4.21 -8.80 2.08
CA VAL A 173 -4.58 -7.37 2.05
C VAL A 173 -3.88 -6.60 3.16
N LEU A 174 -3.90 -7.12 4.39
CA LEU A 174 -3.21 -6.49 5.53
C LEU A 174 -1.70 -6.43 5.32
N ALA A 175 -1.11 -7.50 4.79
CA ALA A 175 0.32 -7.52 4.46
C ALA A 175 0.66 -6.52 3.35
N GLY A 176 -0.19 -6.40 2.33
CA GLY A 176 -0.04 -5.41 1.27
C GLY A 176 -0.10 -3.99 1.80
N PHE A 177 -1.10 -3.69 2.63
CA PHE A 177 -1.24 -2.39 3.29
C PHE A 177 -0.01 -2.06 4.15
N ALA A 178 0.42 -2.99 4.99
CA ALA A 178 1.59 -2.80 5.84
C ALA A 178 2.88 -2.57 5.04
N LEU A 179 3.08 -3.33 3.96
CA LEU A 179 4.26 -3.21 3.09
C LEU A 179 4.27 -1.86 2.37
N GLY A 180 3.15 -1.45 1.77
CA GLY A 180 3.04 -0.18 1.07
C GLY A 180 3.22 1.02 2.01
N THR A 181 2.55 1.01 3.16
CA THR A 181 2.68 2.05 4.19
C THR A 181 4.11 2.12 4.74
N ALA A 182 4.75 0.98 4.99
CA ALA A 182 6.14 0.96 5.46
C ALA A 182 7.09 1.56 4.42
N ALA A 183 6.93 1.22 3.14
CA ALA A 183 7.73 1.80 2.06
C ALA A 183 7.50 3.31 1.95
N GLY A 184 6.23 3.76 1.96
CA GLY A 184 5.89 5.18 1.93
C GLY A 184 6.50 5.95 3.11
N TRP A 185 6.46 5.38 4.30
CA TRP A 185 7.06 5.99 5.49
C TRP A 185 8.59 6.06 5.43
N VAL A 186 9.25 5.03 4.88
CA VAL A 186 10.70 5.02 4.71
C VAL A 186 11.13 6.04 3.66
N MET A 187 10.44 6.10 2.52
CA MET A 187 10.81 7.01 1.42
C MET A 187 10.46 8.47 1.69
N HIS A 188 9.49 8.74 2.57
CA HIS A 188 9.16 10.09 3.01
C HIS A 188 10.21 10.71 3.96
N ARG A 189 11.18 9.94 4.47
CA ARG A 189 12.22 10.50 5.37
C ARG A 189 13.21 11.36 4.60
N PRO A 190 13.65 12.51 5.16
CA PRO A 190 14.64 13.40 4.52
C PRO A 190 15.98 12.71 4.21
N GLU A 191 16.28 11.64 4.91
CA GLU A 191 17.55 10.89 4.84
C GLU A 191 17.47 9.64 3.96
N THR A 192 16.41 9.51 3.14
CA THR A 192 16.23 8.34 2.28
C THR A 192 17.42 8.21 1.33
N PRO A 193 18.12 7.06 1.33
CA PRO A 193 19.31 6.88 0.50
C PRO A 193 18.98 6.68 -0.98
N PHE A 194 17.72 6.42 -1.31
CA PHE A 194 17.30 6.19 -2.69
C PHE A 194 16.87 7.50 -3.35
N VAL A 195 17.37 7.75 -4.54
CA VAL A 195 17.04 8.93 -5.33
C VAL A 195 16.72 8.50 -6.75
N LEU A 196 15.45 8.66 -7.12
CA LEU A 196 15.04 8.64 -8.52
C LEU A 196 14.82 10.09 -8.94
N SER A 197 15.57 10.58 -9.92
CA SER A 197 15.37 11.93 -10.46
C SER A 197 15.40 11.92 -11.97
N VAL A 198 14.53 12.74 -12.57
CA VAL A 198 14.50 12.97 -14.01
C VAL A 198 15.26 14.26 -14.30
N LEU A 199 16.31 14.14 -15.11
CA LEU A 199 17.09 15.27 -15.62
C LEU A 199 16.56 15.67 -17.00
N PRO A 200 16.83 16.91 -17.48
CA PRO A 200 16.36 17.38 -18.78
C PRO A 200 16.74 16.49 -19.98
N HIS A 201 17.76 15.63 -19.83
CA HIS A 201 18.27 14.75 -20.87
C HIS A 201 18.38 13.29 -20.43
N GLY A 202 17.71 12.88 -19.35
CA GLY A 202 17.75 11.50 -18.87
C GLY A 202 17.15 11.32 -17.50
N PHE A 203 17.30 10.13 -16.97
CA PHE A 203 16.93 9.82 -15.58
C PHE A 203 18.14 9.34 -14.81
N TYR A 204 18.16 9.60 -13.52
CA TYR A 204 19.21 9.18 -12.61
C TYR A 204 18.60 8.29 -11.53
N VAL A 205 19.22 7.13 -11.31
CA VAL A 205 18.92 6.25 -10.18
C VAL A 205 20.17 6.13 -9.34
N GLY A 206 20.11 6.52 -8.10
CA GLY A 206 21.28 6.54 -7.23
C GLY A 206 20.96 6.33 -5.76
N LEU A 207 22.03 6.11 -4.97
CA LEU A 207 21.98 6.08 -3.53
C LEU A 207 22.67 7.34 -2.99
N LYS A 208 21.94 8.14 -2.20
CA LYS A 208 22.50 9.27 -1.47
C LYS A 208 22.84 8.81 -0.06
N LYS A 209 24.11 8.88 0.33
CA LYS A 209 24.58 8.63 1.69
C LYS A 209 25.18 9.92 2.22
N SER A 210 24.58 10.46 3.29
CA SER A 210 25.21 11.52 4.08
C SER A 210 26.13 10.88 5.11
N PHE A 211 27.37 11.39 5.21
CA PHE A 211 28.35 10.95 6.19
C PHE A 211 28.37 11.95 7.34
#